data_cfd50c7624906ff31893f0276ddbfa66
#
_entry.id   cfd50c7624906ff31893f0276ddbfa66
#
_cell.length_a   1.000
_cell.length_b   1.000
_cell.length_c   1.000
_cell.angle_alpha   90.00
_cell.angle_beta   90.00
_cell.angle_gamma   90.00
#
_symmetry.space_group_name_H-M   'P 1'
#
loop_
_entity.id
_entity.type
_entity.pdbx_description
1 polymer ?
#
loop_
_entity_poly.entity_id
_entity_poly.type
_entity_poly.pdbx_seq_one_letter_code
_entity_poly.pdbx_strand_id
1 'polypeptide(L)'
;MSENEEQIQQTQHAFLVAWGQFAQAKGLTQRIEAVKLRQKNYYHRPQTKVLEFLAAILGGLKQLQEISLAAHPLDKDQAVAEAWGQAGWADYSGVSRTMSGLSWEEAHAIVAELDAFSQPFLNAELELLCKQKKRLTMDGDLTGIPVSNTSTSYPNAAYGHMDDDIQLGYQAGVVSLLTETYGRLWLSGTHHPGDTVSSTQAEALVLAAEARIGLRPLRRTDGLEKRLHEYAPILETVEERLKTQRKAVENAQERLKQAQLQAEERNQELETIQQVYLAHKRPERPTSRLALLHKRVQAALKRQESRKKALDVAQRKLDKTQTRTQLLLKEINALRQRLERFKQENLTNQQPTLAEFRLDAGFGTYE
;
A
#
# COMPACT_ATOMS: atom_id res chain seq x y z
N MET A 1 26.51 64.13 3.80
CA MET A 1 26.38 62.99 4.69
C MET A 1 24.87 62.74 4.81
N SER A 2 24.34 61.81 4.05
CA SER A 2 22.93 61.41 4.16
C SER A 2 22.82 60.45 5.37
N GLU A 3 22.13 60.90 6.41
CA GLU A 3 21.69 60.04 7.49
C GLU A 3 20.80 58.95 6.89
N ASN A 4 21.28 57.73 6.88
CA ASN A 4 20.43 56.55 6.69
C ASN A 4 19.59 56.50 7.98
N GLU A 5 18.39 57.05 7.97
CA GLU A 5 17.35 56.70 8.90
C GLU A 5 17.08 55.21 8.68
N GLU A 6 17.60 54.37 9.57
CA GLU A 6 17.17 52.96 9.71
C GLU A 6 15.65 52.98 9.95
N GLN A 7 14.87 52.71 8.90
CA GLN A 7 13.43 52.54 9.06
C GLN A 7 13.19 51.36 9.95
N ILE A 8 12.83 51.57 11.20
CA ILE A 8 12.43 50.54 12.15
C ILE A 8 11.10 49.97 11.63
N GLN A 9 11.15 48.79 11.06
CA GLN A 9 9.96 48.05 10.66
C GLN A 9 9.39 47.30 11.87
N GLN A 10 8.09 47.46 12.10
CA GLN A 10 7.37 46.73 13.14
C GLN A 10 6.72 45.50 12.55
N THR A 11 6.85 44.37 13.23
CA THR A 11 6.21 43.12 12.88
C THR A 11 5.64 42.42 14.10
N GLN A 12 4.52 41.74 13.94
CA GLN A 12 3.97 40.80 14.94
C GLN A 12 4.47 39.38 14.71
N HIS A 13 5.20 39.14 13.62
CA HIS A 13 5.73 37.83 13.22
C HIS A 13 7.26 37.75 13.32
N ALA A 14 7.83 38.26 14.43
CA ALA A 14 9.29 38.31 14.62
C ALA A 14 9.99 36.95 14.39
N PHE A 15 9.35 35.85 14.75
CA PHE A 15 9.86 34.50 14.50
C PHE A 15 10.00 34.21 13.00
N LEU A 16 9.04 34.64 12.18
CA LEU A 16 9.11 34.48 10.73
C LEU A 16 10.20 35.34 10.07
N VAL A 17 10.54 36.50 10.68
CA VAL A 17 11.69 37.30 10.25
C VAL A 17 12.99 36.53 10.49
N ALA A 18 13.18 35.97 11.69
CA ALA A 18 14.36 35.13 11.97
C ALA A 18 14.45 33.90 11.05
N TRP A 19 13.33 33.23 10.81
CA TRP A 19 13.25 32.12 9.86
C TRP A 19 13.58 32.54 8.42
N GLY A 20 13.07 33.67 7.97
CA GLY A 20 13.34 34.21 6.62
C GLY A 20 14.82 34.52 6.43
N GLN A 21 15.45 35.17 7.40
CA GLN A 21 16.89 35.44 7.39
C GLN A 21 17.71 34.15 7.36
N PHE A 22 17.33 33.14 8.15
CA PHE A 22 17.94 31.82 8.10
C PHE A 22 17.76 31.14 6.77
N ALA A 23 16.55 31.15 6.21
CA ALA A 23 16.21 30.56 4.91
C ALA A 23 17.07 31.19 3.79
N GLN A 24 17.22 32.51 3.77
CA GLN A 24 18.08 33.21 2.84
C GLN A 24 19.56 32.82 3.02
N ALA A 25 20.06 32.91 4.26
CA ALA A 25 21.46 32.59 4.58
C ALA A 25 21.84 31.12 4.22
N LYS A 26 20.88 30.20 4.27
CA LYS A 26 21.06 28.78 3.90
C LYS A 26 20.66 28.46 2.48
N GLY A 27 20.22 29.45 1.70
CA GLY A 27 19.93 29.28 0.27
C GLY A 27 18.57 28.66 -0.05
N LEU A 28 17.62 28.55 0.90
CA LEU A 28 16.28 28.01 0.64
C LEU A 28 15.51 28.90 -0.34
N THR A 29 15.52 30.20 -0.12
CA THR A 29 14.81 31.16 -0.96
C THR A 29 15.25 31.05 -2.41
N GLN A 30 16.57 31.04 -2.64
CA GLN A 30 17.18 30.92 -3.98
C GLN A 30 16.81 29.60 -4.66
N ARG A 31 16.76 28.50 -3.90
CA ARG A 31 16.35 27.19 -4.40
C ARG A 31 14.91 27.20 -4.89
N ILE A 32 13.99 27.69 -4.08
CA ILE A 32 12.57 27.78 -4.47
C ILE A 32 12.39 28.73 -5.64
N GLU A 33 13.10 29.86 -5.70
CA GLU A 33 13.06 30.80 -6.82
C GLU A 33 13.57 30.19 -8.13
N ALA A 34 14.46 29.23 -8.09
CA ALA A 34 14.98 28.53 -9.25
C ALA A 34 13.99 27.48 -9.83
N VAL A 35 12.97 27.06 -9.06
CA VAL A 35 11.96 26.11 -9.54
C VAL A 35 11.16 26.72 -10.69
N LYS A 36 11.08 26.01 -11.80
CA LYS A 36 10.29 26.43 -12.96
C LYS A 36 8.82 26.12 -12.75
N LEU A 37 8.00 27.14 -12.55
CA LEU A 37 6.56 27.06 -12.44
C LEU A 37 5.91 27.67 -13.69
N ARG A 38 4.96 26.96 -14.31
CA ARG A 38 4.34 27.33 -15.60
C ARG A 38 3.29 28.42 -15.48
N GLN A 39 3.00 28.86 -14.26
CA GLN A 39 1.98 29.89 -14.01
C GLN A 39 2.47 31.29 -14.43
N LYS A 40 1.50 32.12 -14.82
CA LYS A 40 1.78 33.49 -15.22
C LYS A 40 2.27 34.34 -14.05
N ASN A 41 3.28 35.16 -14.30
CA ASN A 41 3.69 36.22 -13.40
C ASN A 41 2.74 37.43 -13.56
N TYR A 42 2.09 37.79 -12.45
CA TYR A 42 1.38 39.06 -12.34
C TYR A 42 2.17 39.95 -11.38
N TYR A 43 1.53 40.50 -10.32
CA TYR A 43 2.21 41.35 -9.33
C TYR A 43 3.26 40.56 -8.54
N HIS A 44 2.97 39.30 -8.21
CA HIS A 44 3.86 38.40 -7.48
C HIS A 44 4.13 37.14 -8.31
N ARG A 45 5.38 36.70 -8.33
CA ARG A 45 5.78 35.47 -9.00
C ARG A 45 5.17 34.25 -8.30
N PRO A 46 4.92 33.13 -8.99
CA PRO A 46 4.46 31.88 -8.36
C PRO A 46 5.37 31.43 -7.22
N GLN A 47 6.70 31.56 -7.37
CA GLN A 47 7.68 31.19 -6.35
C GLN A 47 7.55 32.01 -5.07
N THR A 48 7.29 33.33 -5.20
CA THR A 48 7.00 34.18 -4.05
C THR A 48 5.81 33.69 -3.25
N LYS A 49 4.74 33.21 -3.92
CA LYS A 49 3.54 32.68 -3.28
C LYS A 49 3.80 31.32 -2.65
N VAL A 50 4.71 30.50 -3.20
CA VAL A 50 5.17 29.26 -2.55
C VAL A 50 5.93 29.57 -1.26
N LEU A 51 6.83 30.56 -1.29
CA LEU A 51 7.56 31.00 -0.08
C LEU A 51 6.61 31.56 0.98
N GLU A 52 5.62 32.35 0.57
CA GLU A 52 4.58 32.85 1.46
C GLU A 52 3.75 31.74 2.09
N PHE A 53 3.37 30.72 1.30
CA PHE A 53 2.70 29.54 1.82
C PHE A 53 3.54 28.79 2.85
N LEU A 54 4.86 28.63 2.62
CA LEU A 54 5.78 28.05 3.59
C LEU A 54 5.88 28.91 4.86
N ALA A 55 5.97 30.22 4.72
CA ALA A 55 5.98 31.15 5.85
C ALA A 55 4.67 31.07 6.64
N ALA A 56 3.52 30.97 5.97
CA ALA A 56 2.22 30.81 6.62
C ALA A 56 2.14 29.51 7.46
N ILE A 57 2.62 28.39 6.93
CA ILE A 57 2.70 27.12 7.68
C ILE A 57 3.61 27.27 8.90
N LEU A 58 4.79 27.86 8.75
CA LEU A 58 5.73 28.08 9.85
C LEU A 58 5.18 29.08 10.89
N GLY A 59 4.34 30.01 10.46
CA GLY A 59 3.61 30.93 11.32
C GLY A 59 2.45 30.29 12.08
N GLY A 60 2.14 29.02 11.79
CA GLY A 60 1.08 28.28 12.46
C GLY A 60 -0.34 28.64 11.97
N LEU A 61 -0.47 29.25 10.80
CA LEU A 61 -1.77 29.55 10.20
C LEU A 61 -2.48 28.23 9.87
N LYS A 62 -3.71 28.08 10.34
CA LYS A 62 -4.51 26.84 10.15
C LYS A 62 -5.28 26.84 8.85
N GLN A 63 -5.64 28.02 8.36
CA GLN A 63 -6.42 28.18 7.14
C GLN A 63 -5.72 29.20 6.23
N LEU A 64 -5.72 28.91 4.93
CA LEU A 64 -5.04 29.77 3.95
C LEU A 64 -5.56 31.22 3.95
N GLN A 65 -6.85 31.41 4.19
CA GLN A 65 -7.46 32.75 4.28
C GLN A 65 -6.89 33.62 5.40
N GLU A 66 -6.30 33.01 6.46
CA GLU A 66 -5.69 33.74 7.57
C GLU A 66 -4.47 34.57 7.12
N ILE A 67 -3.86 34.23 5.98
CA ILE A 67 -2.81 35.05 5.35
C ILE A 67 -3.24 36.52 5.23
N SER A 68 -4.52 36.76 4.85
CA SER A 68 -5.04 38.12 4.63
C SER A 68 -6.10 38.56 5.65
N LEU A 69 -6.74 37.62 6.36
CA LEU A 69 -7.91 37.90 7.20
C LEU A 69 -7.63 37.73 8.71
N ALA A 70 -6.42 37.36 9.12
CA ALA A 70 -6.03 37.33 10.51
C ALA A 70 -5.95 38.75 11.12
N ALA A 71 -5.90 38.83 12.44
CA ALA A 71 -5.71 40.12 13.16
C ALA A 71 -4.40 40.81 12.74
N HIS A 72 -3.37 40.05 12.42
CA HIS A 72 -2.09 40.49 11.88
C HIS A 72 -1.85 39.78 10.55
N PRO A 73 -2.34 40.34 9.42
CA PRO A 73 -2.24 39.67 8.13
C PRO A 73 -0.80 39.54 7.66
N LEU A 74 -0.41 38.33 7.26
CA LEU A 74 0.95 38.07 6.76
C LEU A 74 1.21 38.78 5.45
N ASP A 75 0.21 38.89 4.57
CA ASP A 75 0.32 39.60 3.27
C ASP A 75 0.60 41.09 3.37
N LYS A 76 0.45 41.71 4.55
CA LYS A 76 0.77 43.09 4.86
C LYS A 76 2.08 43.28 5.61
N ASP A 77 2.73 42.20 6.02
CA ASP A 77 3.94 42.26 6.82
C ASP A 77 5.19 42.37 5.94
N GLN A 78 5.59 43.62 5.70
CA GLN A 78 6.73 43.92 4.85
C GLN A 78 8.05 43.43 5.45
N ALA A 79 8.20 43.47 6.78
CA ALA A 79 9.40 42.99 7.47
C ALA A 79 9.63 41.50 7.25
N VAL A 80 8.56 40.70 7.28
CA VAL A 80 8.63 39.28 6.96
C VAL A 80 8.96 39.07 5.49
N ALA A 81 8.30 39.79 4.57
CA ALA A 81 8.56 39.64 3.14
C ALA A 81 10.06 39.93 2.81
N GLU A 82 10.60 41.02 3.30
CA GLU A 82 12.01 41.38 3.10
C GLU A 82 12.97 40.35 3.72
N ALA A 83 12.66 39.84 4.92
CA ALA A 83 13.44 38.81 5.57
C ALA A 83 13.47 37.49 4.75
N TRP A 84 12.44 37.23 3.95
CA TRP A 84 12.38 36.10 3.01
C TRP A 84 12.91 36.48 1.59
N GLY A 85 13.50 37.67 1.41
CA GLY A 85 14.04 38.11 0.14
C GLY A 85 12.97 38.52 -0.89
N GLN A 86 11.76 38.80 -0.42
CA GLN A 86 10.64 39.14 -1.30
C GLN A 86 10.32 40.67 -1.20
N ALA A 87 9.94 41.28 -2.32
CA ALA A 87 9.52 42.67 -2.35
C ALA A 87 8.15 42.91 -1.67
N GLY A 88 7.40 41.84 -1.44
CA GLY A 88 6.09 41.84 -0.82
C GLY A 88 5.40 40.49 -1.01
N TRP A 89 4.31 40.28 -0.30
CA TRP A 89 3.49 39.08 -0.31
C TRP A 89 2.21 39.25 -1.14
N ALA A 90 1.61 38.15 -1.53
CA ALA A 90 0.34 38.11 -2.24
C ALA A 90 -0.83 37.97 -1.25
N ASP A 91 -2.05 38.25 -1.69
CA ASP A 91 -3.23 37.91 -0.93
C ASP A 91 -3.46 36.36 -0.88
N TYR A 92 -4.22 35.90 0.09
CA TYR A 92 -4.52 34.49 0.24
C TYR A 92 -5.11 33.84 -1.03
N SER A 93 -5.91 34.60 -1.83
CA SER A 93 -6.52 34.11 -3.05
C SER A 93 -5.49 33.88 -4.16
N GLY A 94 -4.46 34.73 -4.20
CA GLY A 94 -3.31 34.56 -5.07
C GLY A 94 -2.48 33.32 -4.71
N VAL A 95 -2.22 33.12 -3.44
CA VAL A 95 -1.53 31.92 -2.93
C VAL A 95 -2.36 30.67 -3.25
N SER A 96 -3.67 30.67 -2.91
CA SER A 96 -4.58 29.55 -3.16
C SER A 96 -4.61 29.14 -4.62
N ARG A 97 -4.78 30.10 -5.54
CA ARG A 97 -4.77 29.80 -6.99
C ARG A 97 -3.44 29.23 -7.47
N THR A 98 -2.33 29.70 -6.90
CA THR A 98 -1.01 29.17 -7.26
C THR A 98 -0.86 27.74 -6.77
N MET A 99 -1.16 27.44 -5.51
CA MET A 99 -1.04 26.10 -4.95
C MET A 99 -1.96 25.10 -5.65
N SER A 100 -3.23 25.47 -5.91
CA SER A 100 -4.19 24.63 -6.63
C SER A 100 -3.84 24.42 -8.11
N GLY A 101 -3.06 25.30 -8.70
CA GLY A 101 -2.64 25.23 -10.10
C GLY A 101 -1.30 24.53 -10.33
N LEU A 102 -0.63 24.03 -9.28
CA LEU A 102 0.60 23.26 -9.43
C LEU A 102 0.31 21.89 -10.07
N SER A 103 1.13 21.51 -11.04
CA SER A 103 1.17 20.13 -11.50
C SER A 103 1.91 19.23 -10.49
N TRP A 104 1.75 17.92 -10.63
CA TRP A 104 2.50 16.96 -9.81
C TRP A 104 4.02 17.14 -9.96
N GLU A 105 4.50 17.37 -11.17
CA GLU A 105 5.93 17.60 -11.45
C GLU A 105 6.44 18.86 -10.76
N GLU A 106 5.65 19.95 -10.77
CA GLU A 106 6.00 21.20 -10.11
C GLU A 106 6.01 21.05 -8.58
N ALA A 107 5.01 20.35 -8.02
CA ALA A 107 4.97 20.06 -6.59
C ALA A 107 6.16 19.20 -6.14
N HIS A 108 6.49 18.15 -6.90
CA HIS A 108 7.67 17.33 -6.63
C HIS A 108 8.98 18.10 -6.77
N ALA A 109 9.08 19.02 -7.71
CA ALA A 109 10.27 19.88 -7.85
C ALA A 109 10.45 20.78 -6.61
N ILE A 110 9.36 21.34 -6.07
CA ILE A 110 9.41 22.11 -4.81
C ILE A 110 9.86 21.22 -3.64
N VAL A 111 9.28 20.03 -3.51
CA VAL A 111 9.65 19.06 -2.45
C VAL A 111 11.12 18.66 -2.57
N ALA A 112 11.61 18.42 -3.79
CA ALA A 112 13.03 18.09 -4.02
C ALA A 112 13.99 19.19 -3.55
N GLU A 113 13.62 20.48 -3.74
CA GLU A 113 14.43 21.59 -3.23
C GLU A 113 14.37 21.70 -1.69
N LEU A 114 13.23 21.43 -1.08
CA LEU A 114 13.11 21.34 0.39
C LEU A 114 13.94 20.18 0.95
N ASP A 115 13.94 19.05 0.26
CA ASP A 115 14.77 17.90 0.60
C ASP A 115 16.26 18.22 0.46
N ALA A 116 16.67 18.85 -0.63
CA ALA A 116 18.05 19.27 -0.85
C ALA A 116 18.50 20.31 0.19
N PHE A 117 17.60 21.19 0.61
CA PHE A 117 17.87 22.15 1.68
C PHE A 117 18.08 21.47 3.04
N SER A 118 17.26 20.46 3.38
CA SER A 118 17.35 19.77 4.65
C SER A 118 18.47 18.70 4.70
N GLN A 119 18.99 18.25 3.56
CA GLN A 119 19.98 17.18 3.47
C GLN A 119 21.26 17.40 4.30
N PRO A 120 21.89 18.59 4.33
CA PRO A 120 23.07 18.83 5.14
C PRO A 120 22.84 18.64 6.65
N PHE A 121 21.66 19.01 7.14
CA PHE A 121 21.27 18.82 8.55
C PHE A 121 21.06 17.35 8.87
N LEU A 122 20.38 16.63 7.96
CA LEU A 122 20.19 15.20 8.07
C LEU A 122 21.53 14.45 8.08
N ASN A 123 22.44 14.79 7.18
CA ASN A 123 23.77 14.16 7.11
C ASN A 123 24.59 14.38 8.39
N ALA A 124 24.54 15.59 8.96
CA ALA A 124 25.22 15.89 10.22
C ALA A 124 24.69 15.04 11.39
N GLU A 125 23.37 14.89 11.49
CA GLU A 125 22.76 14.04 12.51
C GLU A 125 23.05 12.54 12.30
N LEU A 126 23.00 12.06 11.07
CA LEU A 126 23.35 10.67 10.75
C LEU A 126 24.80 10.38 11.12
N GLU A 127 25.73 11.29 10.79
CA GLU A 127 27.13 11.16 11.16
C GLU A 127 27.33 11.10 12.67
N LEU A 128 26.61 11.96 13.41
CA LEU A 128 26.63 11.98 14.89
C LEU A 128 26.12 10.65 15.46
N LEU A 129 24.95 10.18 15.01
CA LEU A 129 24.34 8.94 15.48
C LEU A 129 25.20 7.72 15.14
N CYS A 130 25.77 7.66 13.95
CA CYS A 130 26.66 6.58 13.54
C CYS A 130 27.98 6.57 14.34
N LYS A 131 28.59 7.73 14.61
CA LYS A 131 29.78 7.85 15.45
C LYS A 131 29.53 7.38 16.89
N GLN A 132 28.36 7.65 17.40
CA GLN A 132 27.94 7.20 18.73
C GLN A 132 27.52 5.73 18.74
N LYS A 133 27.55 5.03 17.61
CA LYS A 133 27.04 3.66 17.43
C LYS A 133 25.61 3.48 17.92
N LYS A 134 24.81 4.54 17.83
CA LYS A 134 23.37 4.50 18.17
C LYS A 134 22.58 3.85 17.07
N ARG A 135 21.46 3.23 17.46
CA ARG A 135 20.48 2.71 16.52
C ARG A 135 19.75 3.90 15.88
N LEU A 136 19.56 3.87 14.56
CA LEU A 136 18.70 4.82 13.89
C LEU A 136 17.25 4.47 14.20
N THR A 137 16.56 5.34 14.92
CA THR A 137 15.13 5.14 15.23
C THR A 137 14.30 6.00 14.30
N MET A 138 13.45 5.35 13.53
CA MET A 138 12.56 5.99 12.57
C MET A 138 11.11 5.75 12.98
N ASP A 139 10.31 6.80 12.98
CA ASP A 139 8.89 6.75 13.24
C ASP A 139 8.14 6.86 11.90
N GLY A 140 7.27 5.89 11.63
CA GLY A 140 6.40 5.87 10.46
C GLY A 140 4.94 5.87 10.87
N ASP A 141 4.14 6.70 10.20
CA ASP A 141 2.72 6.86 10.48
C ASP A 141 1.93 7.12 9.20
N LEU A 142 0.65 6.72 9.19
CA LEU A 142 -0.33 7.16 8.22
C LEU A 142 -1.33 8.09 8.90
N THR A 143 -1.26 9.36 8.54
CA THR A 143 -2.13 10.39 9.11
C THR A 143 -3.25 10.72 8.13
N GLY A 144 -4.50 10.67 8.59
CA GLY A 144 -5.68 11.04 7.80
C GLY A 144 -5.71 12.54 7.50
N ILE A 145 -6.02 12.88 6.24
CA ILE A 145 -6.24 14.25 5.78
C ILE A 145 -7.68 14.33 5.28
N PRO A 146 -8.67 14.67 6.14
CA PRO A 146 -10.05 14.77 5.74
C PRO A 146 -10.26 15.95 4.79
N VAL A 147 -11.14 15.77 3.81
CA VAL A 147 -11.55 16.79 2.86
C VAL A 147 -13.09 16.97 2.87
N SER A 148 -13.56 18.07 2.33
CA SER A 148 -15.00 18.33 2.25
C SER A 148 -15.70 17.31 1.35
N ASN A 149 -16.75 16.67 1.87
CA ASN A 149 -17.60 15.75 1.10
C ASN A 149 -18.59 16.47 0.17
N THR A 150 -18.66 17.79 0.24
CA THR A 150 -19.53 18.62 -0.61
C THR A 150 -18.85 19.14 -1.85
N SER A 151 -17.53 18.92 -2.00
CA SER A 151 -16.75 19.35 -3.14
C SER A 151 -16.33 18.16 -4.02
N THR A 152 -16.43 18.35 -5.33
CA THR A 152 -15.95 17.38 -6.34
C THR A 152 -14.47 17.60 -6.73
N SER A 153 -13.79 18.55 -6.07
CA SER A 153 -12.45 19.01 -6.45
C SER A 153 -11.31 18.17 -5.87
N TYR A 154 -11.58 17.00 -5.32
CA TYR A 154 -10.58 16.15 -4.66
C TYR A 154 -10.39 14.83 -5.43
N PRO A 155 -9.57 14.84 -6.50
CA PRO A 155 -9.33 13.65 -7.32
C PRO A 155 -8.69 12.53 -6.48
N ASN A 156 -9.19 11.31 -6.64
CA ASN A 156 -8.74 10.11 -5.92
C ASN A 156 -8.92 10.14 -4.38
N ALA A 157 -9.68 11.09 -3.82
CA ALA A 157 -10.09 11.00 -2.43
C ALA A 157 -11.01 9.78 -2.24
N ALA A 158 -10.85 9.06 -1.13
CA ALA A 158 -11.65 7.89 -0.79
C ALA A 158 -12.12 7.97 0.67
N TYR A 159 -13.21 7.27 0.98
CA TYR A 159 -13.67 7.14 2.36
C TYR A 159 -12.80 6.13 3.10
N GLY A 160 -12.22 6.55 4.22
CA GLY A 160 -11.39 5.73 5.08
C GLY A 160 -11.48 6.14 6.54
N HIS A 161 -10.91 5.33 7.41
CA HIS A 161 -10.80 5.68 8.82
C HIS A 161 -9.80 6.82 8.98
N MET A 162 -10.28 7.94 9.54
CA MET A 162 -9.49 9.13 9.87
C MET A 162 -9.91 9.56 11.26
N ASP A 163 -8.98 9.49 12.19
CA ASP A 163 -9.25 9.57 13.62
C ASP A 163 -10.32 8.53 14.04
N ASP A 164 -11.41 8.93 14.66
CA ASP A 164 -12.46 8.05 15.16
C ASP A 164 -13.58 7.78 14.15
N ASP A 165 -13.55 8.44 12.97
CA ASP A 165 -14.66 8.42 12.01
C ASP A 165 -14.25 7.94 10.61
N ILE A 166 -15.24 7.53 9.80
CA ILE A 166 -15.06 7.30 8.37
C ILE A 166 -15.32 8.60 7.63
N GLN A 167 -14.27 9.19 7.07
CA GLN A 167 -14.30 10.46 6.36
C GLN A 167 -13.78 10.33 4.94
N LEU A 168 -14.25 11.21 4.05
CA LEU A 168 -13.67 11.37 2.72
C LEU A 168 -12.33 12.09 2.85
N GLY A 169 -11.28 11.56 2.24
CA GLY A 169 -9.97 12.21 2.30
C GLY A 169 -8.85 11.40 1.73
N TYR A 170 -7.67 11.68 2.23
CA TYR A 170 -6.41 11.05 1.86
C TYR A 170 -5.71 10.54 3.11
N GLN A 171 -4.72 9.67 2.91
CA GLN A 171 -3.75 9.26 3.92
C GLN A 171 -2.37 9.79 3.56
N ALA A 172 -1.73 10.52 4.47
CA ALA A 172 -0.34 10.93 4.35
C ALA A 172 0.55 9.93 5.09
N GLY A 173 1.35 9.18 4.35
CA GLY A 173 2.40 8.36 4.94
C GLY A 173 3.62 9.24 5.25
N VAL A 174 4.04 9.27 6.51
CA VAL A 174 5.13 10.12 6.98
C VAL A 174 6.19 9.26 7.65
N VAL A 175 7.46 9.50 7.33
CA VAL A 175 8.58 8.90 8.06
C VAL A 175 9.52 9.99 8.57
N SER A 176 9.89 9.89 9.84
CA SER A 176 10.82 10.81 10.49
C SER A 176 11.94 10.05 11.20
N LEU A 177 13.13 10.64 11.25
CA LEU A 177 14.27 10.18 12.06
C LEU A 177 14.24 10.86 13.43
N LEU A 178 14.30 10.08 14.48
CA LEU A 178 14.44 10.60 15.84
C LEU A 178 15.89 11.02 16.10
N THR A 179 16.08 12.28 16.49
CA THR A 179 17.39 12.86 16.80
C THR A 179 17.36 13.57 18.15
N GLU A 180 18.54 13.70 18.79
CA GLU A 180 18.66 14.43 20.05
C GLU A 180 18.66 15.96 19.81
N THR A 181 19.20 16.40 18.69
CA THR A 181 19.35 17.84 18.37
C THR A 181 18.03 18.47 17.94
N TYR A 182 17.29 17.80 17.05
CA TYR A 182 16.09 18.39 16.43
C TYR A 182 14.80 17.69 16.85
N GLY A 183 14.86 16.67 17.69
CA GLY A 183 13.73 15.82 18.03
C GLY A 183 13.39 14.90 16.85
N ARG A 184 12.65 15.37 15.84
CA ARG A 184 12.29 14.61 14.65
C ARG A 184 12.70 15.34 13.39
N LEU A 185 13.45 14.66 12.53
CA LEU A 185 13.77 15.11 11.18
C LEU A 185 12.90 14.37 10.18
N TRP A 186 12.24 15.11 9.32
CA TRP A 186 11.48 14.59 8.20
C TRP A 186 12.38 13.82 7.24
N LEU A 187 11.99 12.60 6.88
CA LEU A 187 12.69 11.79 5.89
C LEU A 187 11.88 11.70 4.59
N SER A 188 10.63 11.32 4.66
CA SER A 188 9.80 11.09 3.49
C SER A 188 8.32 11.29 3.80
N GLY A 189 7.57 11.68 2.77
CA GLY A 189 6.12 11.71 2.80
C GLY A 189 5.55 11.12 1.52
N THR A 190 4.47 10.36 1.66
CA THR A 190 3.71 9.78 0.56
C THR A 190 2.24 10.15 0.71
N HIS A 191 1.54 10.21 -0.41
CA HIS A 191 0.14 10.59 -0.44
C HIS A 191 -0.67 9.46 -1.06
N HIS A 192 -1.72 9.05 -0.36
CA HIS A 192 -2.55 7.90 -0.71
C HIS A 192 -4.05 8.24 -0.61
N PRO A 193 -4.93 7.51 -1.31
CA PRO A 193 -6.38 7.56 -1.06
C PRO A 193 -6.73 7.24 0.38
N GLY A 194 -7.86 7.78 0.89
CA GLY A 194 -8.26 7.64 2.28
C GLY A 194 -8.52 6.20 2.75
N ASP A 195 -8.86 5.29 1.83
CA ASP A 195 -9.08 3.85 2.09
C ASP A 195 -7.80 3.02 2.12
N THR A 196 -6.63 3.66 2.05
CA THR A 196 -5.34 2.95 2.05
C THR A 196 -5.09 2.29 3.40
N VAL A 197 -4.77 1.00 3.36
CA VAL A 197 -4.47 0.22 4.56
C VAL A 197 -3.00 0.38 4.94
N SER A 198 -2.74 0.79 6.18
CA SER A 198 -1.40 1.10 6.70
C SER A 198 -0.39 -0.03 6.49
N SER A 199 -0.77 -1.28 6.76
CA SER A 199 0.11 -2.44 6.63
C SER A 199 0.65 -2.65 5.20
N THR A 200 -0.09 -2.20 4.17
CA THR A 200 0.36 -2.31 2.77
C THR A 200 1.44 -1.31 2.42
N GLN A 201 1.62 -0.24 3.20
CA GLN A 201 2.57 0.84 2.94
C GLN A 201 3.88 0.70 3.72
N ALA A 202 3.95 -0.19 4.70
CA ALA A 202 5.12 -0.33 5.59
C ALA A 202 6.44 -0.49 4.82
N GLU A 203 6.51 -1.39 3.83
CA GLU A 203 7.72 -1.61 3.03
C GLU A 203 8.09 -0.36 2.21
N ALA A 204 7.12 0.31 1.62
CA ALA A 204 7.35 1.52 0.82
C ALA A 204 7.90 2.67 1.67
N LEU A 205 7.36 2.88 2.87
CA LEU A 205 7.84 3.89 3.83
C LEU A 205 9.27 3.60 4.28
N VAL A 206 9.59 2.34 4.60
CA VAL A 206 10.95 1.92 4.96
C VAL A 206 11.93 2.20 3.82
N LEU A 207 11.61 1.80 2.59
CA LEU A 207 12.47 2.00 1.43
C LEU A 207 12.65 3.49 1.10
N ALA A 208 11.61 4.31 1.24
CA ALA A 208 11.70 5.76 1.05
C ALA A 208 12.64 6.41 2.09
N ALA A 209 12.53 6.00 3.36
CA ALA A 209 13.45 6.46 4.40
C ALA A 209 14.90 6.06 4.12
N GLU A 210 15.15 4.81 3.73
CA GLU A 210 16.49 4.33 3.36
C GLU A 210 17.09 5.10 2.19
N ALA A 211 16.30 5.36 1.17
CA ALA A 211 16.74 6.17 0.03
C ALA A 211 17.13 7.58 0.47
N ARG A 212 16.39 8.16 1.40
CA ARG A 212 16.63 9.51 1.92
C ARG A 212 17.88 9.61 2.78
N ILE A 213 18.11 8.64 3.69
CA ILE A 213 19.29 8.63 4.55
C ILE A 213 20.55 8.18 3.84
N GLY A 214 20.47 7.54 2.67
CA GLY A 214 21.61 6.99 1.95
C GLY A 214 22.30 5.82 2.64
N LEU A 215 21.74 5.31 3.72
CA LEU A 215 22.24 4.17 4.49
C LEU A 215 21.24 3.02 4.38
N ARG A 216 21.75 1.80 4.27
CA ARG A 216 20.91 0.61 4.27
C ARG A 216 21.08 -0.14 5.59
N PRO A 217 20.06 -0.17 6.44
CA PRO A 217 20.07 -0.98 7.65
C PRO A 217 20.23 -2.47 7.33
N LEU A 218 20.81 -3.22 8.29
CA LEU A 218 20.86 -4.68 8.19
C LEU A 218 19.45 -5.25 8.17
N ARG A 219 19.18 -6.09 7.17
CA ARG A 219 17.93 -6.83 7.04
C ARG A 219 17.88 -7.97 8.04
N ARG A 220 16.81 -8.04 8.82
CA ARG A 220 16.57 -9.18 9.69
C ARG A 220 16.03 -10.34 8.88
N THR A 221 16.69 -11.48 8.94
CA THR A 221 16.31 -12.70 8.21
C THR A 221 15.69 -13.76 9.10
N ASP A 222 15.91 -13.68 10.42
CA ASP A 222 15.42 -14.63 11.42
C ASP A 222 13.91 -14.86 11.38
N GLY A 223 13.11 -13.81 11.22
CA GLY A 223 11.66 -13.91 11.10
C GLY A 223 11.20 -14.64 9.83
N LEU A 224 11.87 -14.37 8.69
CA LEU A 224 11.56 -15.04 7.42
C LEU A 224 11.96 -16.52 7.46
N GLU A 225 13.11 -16.85 8.04
CA GLU A 225 13.59 -18.22 8.23
C GLU A 225 12.64 -19.02 9.13
N LYS A 226 12.20 -18.40 10.23
CA LYS A 226 11.20 -19.01 11.12
C LYS A 226 9.89 -19.31 10.39
N ARG A 227 9.32 -18.33 9.67
CA ARG A 227 8.10 -18.53 8.87
C ARG A 227 8.26 -19.63 7.84
N LEU A 228 9.36 -19.68 7.11
CA LEU A 228 9.63 -20.75 6.16
C LEU A 228 9.71 -22.12 6.82
N HIS A 229 10.27 -22.20 8.02
CA HIS A 229 10.29 -23.44 8.81
C HIS A 229 8.88 -23.86 9.26
N GLU A 230 8.03 -22.92 9.65
CA GLU A 230 6.64 -23.18 10.02
C GLU A 230 5.79 -23.65 8.83
N TYR A 231 6.06 -23.17 7.62
CA TYR A 231 5.36 -23.61 6.40
C TYR A 231 5.74 -25.01 5.92
N ALA A 232 6.93 -25.51 6.26
CA ALA A 232 7.40 -26.81 5.78
C ALA A 232 6.44 -27.98 6.16
N PRO A 233 6.05 -28.18 7.42
CA PRO A 233 5.13 -29.26 7.80
C PRO A 233 3.71 -29.05 7.26
N ILE A 234 3.29 -27.79 7.06
CA ILE A 234 1.98 -27.48 6.46
C ILE A 234 1.96 -27.94 5.00
N LEU A 235 3.04 -27.64 4.25
CA LEU A 235 3.17 -28.04 2.86
C LEU A 235 3.14 -29.57 2.73
N GLU A 236 3.93 -30.27 3.54
CA GLU A 236 3.97 -31.75 3.55
C GLU A 236 2.57 -32.34 3.80
N THR A 237 1.84 -31.84 4.79
CA THR A 237 0.46 -32.28 5.10
C THR A 237 -0.49 -32.05 3.92
N VAL A 238 -0.38 -30.90 3.24
CA VAL A 238 -1.25 -30.56 2.10
C VAL A 238 -0.89 -31.42 0.89
N GLU A 239 0.38 -31.70 0.64
CA GLU A 239 0.85 -32.59 -0.45
C GLU A 239 0.39 -34.03 -0.25
N GLU A 240 0.48 -34.57 0.97
CA GLU A 240 -0.05 -35.91 1.29
C GLU A 240 -1.57 -35.97 1.07
N ARG A 241 -2.29 -34.96 1.51
CA ARG A 241 -3.73 -34.83 1.27
C ARG A 241 -4.05 -34.79 -0.22
N LEU A 242 -3.28 -34.04 -1.01
CA LEU A 242 -3.43 -33.97 -2.44
C LEU A 242 -3.23 -35.35 -3.10
N LYS A 243 -2.20 -36.07 -2.70
CA LYS A 243 -1.93 -37.44 -3.18
C LYS A 243 -3.08 -38.40 -2.83
N THR A 244 -3.62 -38.32 -1.64
CA THR A 244 -4.78 -39.14 -1.21
C THR A 244 -6.03 -38.81 -2.01
N GLN A 245 -6.29 -37.54 -2.28
CA GLN A 245 -7.46 -37.12 -3.08
C GLN A 245 -7.34 -37.51 -4.55
N ARG A 246 -6.13 -37.45 -5.16
CA ARG A 246 -5.90 -37.98 -6.51
C ARG A 246 -6.27 -39.44 -6.64
N LYS A 247 -5.80 -40.27 -5.68
CA LYS A 247 -6.18 -41.69 -5.62
C LYS A 247 -7.69 -41.91 -5.44
N ALA A 248 -8.34 -41.03 -4.66
CA ALA A 248 -9.79 -41.12 -4.47
C ALA A 248 -10.56 -40.80 -5.76
N VAL A 249 -10.10 -39.85 -6.54
CA VAL A 249 -10.68 -39.52 -7.88
C VAL A 249 -10.46 -40.70 -8.84
N GLU A 250 -9.24 -41.24 -8.96
CA GLU A 250 -8.93 -42.43 -9.77
C GLU A 250 -9.84 -43.60 -9.45
N ASN A 251 -9.99 -43.92 -8.17
CA ASN A 251 -10.87 -45.00 -7.71
C ASN A 251 -12.35 -44.70 -8.03
N ALA A 252 -12.79 -43.45 -7.93
CA ALA A 252 -14.16 -43.09 -8.27
C ALA A 252 -14.42 -43.16 -9.77
N GLN A 253 -13.45 -42.82 -10.61
CA GLN A 253 -13.51 -42.96 -12.05
C GLN A 253 -13.63 -44.43 -12.46
N GLU A 254 -12.79 -45.30 -11.90
CA GLU A 254 -12.83 -46.73 -12.16
C GLU A 254 -14.19 -47.36 -11.76
N ARG A 255 -14.71 -47.01 -10.57
CA ARG A 255 -16.04 -47.45 -10.13
C ARG A 255 -17.17 -46.93 -11.03
N LEU A 256 -17.07 -45.74 -11.56
CA LEU A 256 -18.03 -45.19 -12.55
C LEU A 256 -17.97 -45.97 -13.84
N LYS A 257 -16.77 -46.22 -14.38
CA LYS A 257 -16.55 -47.03 -15.58
C LYS A 257 -17.15 -48.42 -15.49
N GLN A 258 -16.92 -49.11 -14.36
CA GLN A 258 -17.52 -50.43 -14.09
C GLN A 258 -19.05 -50.36 -14.04
N ALA A 259 -19.60 -49.32 -13.39
CA ALA A 259 -21.05 -49.15 -13.33
C ALA A 259 -21.68 -48.81 -14.67
N GLN A 260 -20.97 -48.12 -15.56
CA GLN A 260 -21.37 -47.83 -16.93
C GLN A 260 -21.43 -49.14 -17.76
N LEU A 261 -20.37 -49.94 -17.75
CA LEU A 261 -20.33 -51.22 -18.44
C LEU A 261 -21.46 -52.16 -18.00
N GLN A 262 -21.69 -52.27 -16.65
CA GLN A 262 -22.80 -53.06 -16.13
C GLN A 262 -24.18 -52.55 -16.59
N ALA A 263 -24.36 -51.24 -16.67
CA ALA A 263 -25.61 -50.66 -17.15
C ALA A 263 -25.84 -50.92 -18.62
N GLU A 264 -24.79 -50.83 -19.44
CA GLU A 264 -24.81 -51.16 -20.89
C GLU A 264 -25.12 -52.61 -21.12
N GLU A 265 -24.44 -53.55 -20.46
CA GLU A 265 -24.71 -54.99 -20.58
C GLU A 265 -26.17 -55.34 -20.22
N ARG A 266 -26.70 -54.72 -19.14
CA ARG A 266 -28.10 -54.97 -18.74
C ARG A 266 -29.08 -54.38 -19.71
N ASN A 267 -28.75 -53.23 -20.31
CA ASN A 267 -29.60 -52.62 -21.33
C ASN A 267 -29.66 -53.45 -22.61
N GLN A 268 -28.53 -53.97 -23.08
CA GLN A 268 -28.45 -54.89 -24.21
C GLN A 268 -29.23 -56.18 -23.95
N GLU A 269 -29.11 -56.76 -22.75
CA GLU A 269 -29.90 -57.95 -22.35
C GLU A 269 -31.41 -57.64 -22.38
N LEU A 270 -31.79 -56.46 -21.89
CA LEU A 270 -33.19 -55.99 -21.91
C LEU A 270 -33.72 -55.85 -23.36
N GLU A 271 -32.98 -55.19 -24.24
CA GLU A 271 -33.35 -54.99 -25.64
C GLU A 271 -33.54 -56.37 -26.34
N THR A 272 -32.63 -57.29 -26.11
CA THR A 272 -32.70 -58.63 -26.69
C THR A 272 -33.96 -59.38 -26.23
N ILE A 273 -34.27 -59.37 -24.97
CA ILE A 273 -35.45 -60.01 -24.39
C ILE A 273 -36.73 -59.30 -24.81
N GLN A 274 -36.72 -58.00 -24.93
CA GLN A 274 -37.83 -57.19 -25.39
C GLN A 274 -38.24 -57.55 -26.82
N GLN A 275 -37.25 -57.69 -27.74
CA GLN A 275 -37.49 -58.20 -29.10
C GLN A 275 -38.11 -59.58 -29.14
N VAL A 276 -37.67 -60.55 -28.31
CA VAL A 276 -38.24 -61.86 -28.18
C VAL A 276 -39.70 -61.82 -27.72
N TYR A 277 -40.03 -60.95 -26.76
CA TYR A 277 -41.40 -60.79 -26.26
C TYR A 277 -42.30 -60.18 -27.33
N LEU A 278 -41.80 -59.24 -28.11
CA LEU A 278 -42.54 -58.65 -29.24
C LEU A 278 -42.79 -59.65 -30.34
N ALA A 279 -41.78 -60.40 -30.76
CA ALA A 279 -41.89 -61.43 -31.81
C ALA A 279 -42.91 -62.52 -31.48
N HIS A 280 -43.00 -62.93 -30.21
CA HIS A 280 -43.93 -63.93 -29.74
C HIS A 280 -45.27 -63.38 -29.21
N LYS A 281 -45.53 -62.08 -29.32
CA LYS A 281 -46.75 -61.39 -28.80
C LYS A 281 -47.06 -61.73 -27.35
N ARG A 282 -45.99 -61.91 -26.50
CA ARG A 282 -46.16 -62.28 -25.10
C ARG A 282 -46.50 -61.04 -24.26
N PRO A 283 -47.55 -61.12 -23.41
CA PRO A 283 -47.88 -60.00 -22.52
C PRO A 283 -46.82 -59.84 -21.40
N GLU A 284 -46.48 -58.62 -21.07
CA GLU A 284 -45.63 -58.30 -19.91
C GLU A 284 -46.43 -58.53 -18.63
N ARG A 285 -45.98 -59.44 -17.76
CA ARG A 285 -46.59 -59.67 -16.43
C ARG A 285 -45.60 -59.13 -15.33
N PRO A 286 -46.14 -58.69 -14.18
CA PRO A 286 -45.27 -58.10 -13.10
C PRO A 286 -44.11 -58.99 -12.62
N THR A 287 -44.23 -60.30 -12.79
CA THR A 287 -43.22 -61.30 -12.44
C THR A 287 -42.47 -61.86 -13.64
N SER A 288 -42.71 -61.34 -14.84
CA SER A 288 -42.07 -61.82 -16.06
C SER A 288 -40.57 -61.49 -16.07
N ARG A 289 -39.80 -62.27 -16.84
CA ARG A 289 -38.37 -62.03 -17.01
C ARG A 289 -38.11 -60.62 -17.57
N LEU A 290 -38.95 -60.09 -18.40
CA LEU A 290 -38.87 -58.72 -18.92
C LEU A 290 -39.02 -57.68 -17.78
N ALA A 291 -40.06 -57.80 -16.95
CA ALA A 291 -40.28 -56.89 -15.82
C ALA A 291 -39.14 -56.92 -14.77
N LEU A 292 -38.54 -58.11 -14.54
CA LEU A 292 -37.38 -58.22 -13.67
C LEU A 292 -36.13 -57.56 -14.26
N LEU A 293 -35.94 -57.69 -15.59
CA LEU A 293 -34.83 -56.99 -16.28
C LEU A 293 -34.99 -55.47 -16.29
N HIS A 294 -36.21 -54.97 -16.48
CA HIS A 294 -36.49 -53.50 -16.32
C HIS A 294 -36.06 -53.00 -14.96
N LYS A 295 -36.43 -53.70 -13.89
CA LYS A 295 -35.99 -53.32 -12.51
C LYS A 295 -34.47 -53.36 -12.33
N ARG A 296 -33.79 -54.37 -12.95
CA ARG A 296 -32.33 -54.51 -12.88
C ARG A 296 -31.63 -53.37 -13.66
N VAL A 297 -32.12 -52.98 -14.84
CA VAL A 297 -31.62 -51.85 -15.60
C VAL A 297 -31.80 -50.57 -14.85
N GLN A 298 -33.00 -50.31 -14.29
CA GLN A 298 -33.20 -49.12 -13.45
C GLN A 298 -32.29 -49.07 -12.23
N ALA A 299 -32.04 -50.19 -11.57
CA ALA A 299 -31.10 -50.26 -10.48
C ALA A 299 -29.66 -49.98 -10.90
N ALA A 300 -29.23 -50.48 -12.08
CA ALA A 300 -27.91 -50.22 -12.66
C ALA A 300 -27.73 -48.73 -12.99
N LEU A 301 -28.73 -48.11 -13.63
CA LEU A 301 -28.71 -46.67 -13.95
C LEU A 301 -28.64 -45.81 -12.68
N LYS A 302 -29.43 -46.12 -11.63
CA LYS A 302 -29.35 -45.41 -10.33
C LYS A 302 -27.95 -45.54 -9.73
N ARG A 303 -27.34 -46.74 -9.86
CA ARG A 303 -25.96 -46.97 -9.35
C ARG A 303 -24.96 -46.13 -10.13
N GLN A 304 -25.06 -46.06 -11.45
CA GLN A 304 -24.22 -45.22 -12.31
C GLN A 304 -24.33 -43.75 -11.93
N GLU A 305 -25.57 -43.25 -11.75
CA GLU A 305 -25.79 -41.84 -11.34
C GLU A 305 -25.17 -41.56 -9.95
N SER A 306 -25.35 -42.48 -9.00
CA SER A 306 -24.71 -42.37 -7.67
C SER A 306 -23.19 -42.32 -7.76
N ARG A 307 -22.56 -43.13 -8.64
CA ARG A 307 -21.11 -43.12 -8.84
C ARG A 307 -20.64 -41.84 -9.54
N LYS A 308 -21.42 -41.30 -10.47
CA LYS A 308 -21.15 -40.00 -11.11
C LYS A 308 -21.13 -38.88 -10.04
N LYS A 309 -22.14 -38.79 -9.19
CA LYS A 309 -22.19 -37.85 -8.08
C LYS A 309 -20.99 -38.00 -7.12
N ALA A 310 -20.58 -39.21 -6.84
CA ALA A 310 -19.41 -39.48 -6.01
C ALA A 310 -18.10 -38.99 -6.66
N LEU A 311 -17.96 -39.17 -7.96
CA LEU A 311 -16.82 -38.65 -8.73
C LEU A 311 -16.80 -37.12 -8.71
N ASP A 312 -17.94 -36.46 -8.96
CA ASP A 312 -18.04 -34.99 -8.94
C ASP A 312 -17.62 -34.40 -7.56
N VAL A 313 -18.03 -35.05 -6.47
CA VAL A 313 -17.65 -34.66 -5.13
C VAL A 313 -16.14 -34.84 -4.90
N ALA A 314 -15.58 -35.96 -5.34
CA ALA A 314 -14.14 -36.22 -5.22
C ALA A 314 -13.31 -35.20 -6.02
N GLN A 315 -13.74 -34.88 -7.24
CA GLN A 315 -13.11 -33.89 -8.11
C GLN A 315 -13.11 -32.50 -7.48
N ARG A 316 -14.27 -32.03 -7.00
CA ARG A 316 -14.35 -30.71 -6.31
C ARG A 316 -13.42 -30.61 -5.09
N LYS A 317 -13.26 -31.71 -4.33
CA LYS A 317 -12.33 -31.75 -3.21
C LYS A 317 -10.88 -31.66 -3.68
N LEU A 318 -10.54 -32.35 -4.75
CA LEU A 318 -9.21 -32.30 -5.35
C LEU A 318 -8.89 -30.89 -5.86
N ASP A 319 -9.79 -30.27 -6.62
CA ASP A 319 -9.62 -28.92 -7.18
C ASP A 319 -9.40 -27.87 -6.06
N LYS A 320 -10.22 -27.94 -5.00
CA LYS A 320 -10.06 -27.05 -3.84
C LYS A 320 -8.69 -27.22 -3.17
N THR A 321 -8.21 -28.46 -3.03
CA THR A 321 -6.89 -28.71 -2.42
C THR A 321 -5.76 -28.29 -3.33
N GLN A 322 -5.87 -28.49 -4.65
CA GLN A 322 -4.90 -28.01 -5.63
C GLN A 322 -4.75 -26.48 -5.60
N THR A 323 -5.86 -25.76 -5.59
CA THR A 323 -5.86 -24.29 -5.50
C THR A 323 -5.15 -23.83 -4.22
N ARG A 324 -5.48 -24.45 -3.07
CA ARG A 324 -4.82 -24.14 -1.80
C ARG A 324 -3.31 -24.41 -1.84
N THR A 325 -2.90 -25.55 -2.45
CA THR A 325 -1.48 -25.90 -2.59
C THR A 325 -0.74 -24.86 -3.45
N GLN A 326 -1.35 -24.44 -4.56
CA GLN A 326 -0.75 -23.42 -5.43
C GLN A 326 -0.57 -22.08 -4.74
N LEU A 327 -1.56 -21.63 -3.95
CA LEU A 327 -1.45 -20.40 -3.16
C LEU A 327 -0.34 -20.49 -2.12
N LEU A 328 -0.26 -21.60 -1.38
CA LEU A 328 0.77 -21.85 -0.39
C LEU A 328 2.18 -21.87 -1.01
N LEU A 329 2.35 -22.55 -2.15
CA LEU A 329 3.62 -22.58 -2.88
C LEU A 329 4.02 -21.18 -3.38
N LYS A 330 3.06 -20.38 -3.86
CA LYS A 330 3.32 -18.99 -4.27
C LYS A 330 3.83 -18.16 -3.10
N GLU A 331 3.22 -18.30 -1.93
CA GLU A 331 3.64 -17.59 -0.71
C GLU A 331 5.03 -18.02 -0.24
N ILE A 332 5.29 -19.33 -0.15
CA ILE A 332 6.61 -19.88 0.20
C ILE A 332 7.70 -19.37 -0.76
N ASN A 333 7.43 -19.36 -2.05
CA ASN A 333 8.38 -18.87 -3.05
C ASN A 333 8.65 -17.38 -2.91
N ALA A 334 7.63 -16.58 -2.62
CA ALA A 334 7.79 -15.15 -2.35
C ALA A 334 8.67 -14.90 -1.10
N LEU A 335 8.42 -15.66 -0.02
CA LEU A 335 9.25 -15.59 1.19
C LEU A 335 10.71 -16.02 0.94
N ARG A 336 10.95 -17.08 0.16
CA ARG A 336 12.30 -17.52 -0.22
C ARG A 336 13.03 -16.47 -1.04
N GLN A 337 12.38 -15.88 -2.02
CA GLN A 337 12.96 -14.81 -2.84
C GLN A 337 13.29 -13.58 -1.99
N ARG A 338 12.40 -13.22 -1.04
CA ARG A 338 12.64 -12.11 -0.11
C ARG A 338 13.82 -12.40 0.82
N LEU A 339 13.91 -13.60 1.36
CA LEU A 339 15.01 -14.04 2.21
C LEU A 339 16.35 -13.98 1.47
N GLU A 340 16.41 -14.51 0.25
CA GLU A 340 17.63 -14.48 -0.57
C GLU A 340 18.03 -13.04 -0.91
N ARG A 341 17.08 -12.19 -1.31
CA ARG A 341 17.32 -10.76 -1.52
C ARG A 341 17.92 -10.11 -0.28
N PHE A 342 17.36 -10.34 0.90
CA PHE A 342 17.87 -9.77 2.17
C PHE A 342 19.26 -10.26 2.51
N LYS A 343 19.56 -11.53 2.30
CA LYS A 343 20.92 -12.08 2.49
C LYS A 343 21.92 -11.41 1.55
N GLN A 344 21.58 -11.23 0.29
CA GLN A 344 22.43 -10.54 -0.70
C GLN A 344 22.61 -9.06 -0.36
N GLU A 345 21.55 -8.37 0.04
CA GLU A 345 21.62 -6.98 0.50
C GLU A 345 22.54 -6.82 1.70
N ASN A 346 22.50 -7.74 2.67
CA ASN A 346 23.40 -7.73 3.84
C ASN A 346 24.85 -8.00 3.45
N LEU A 347 25.11 -8.93 2.53
CA LEU A 347 26.46 -9.24 2.05
C LEU A 347 27.12 -8.08 1.31
N THR A 348 26.33 -7.32 0.56
CA THR A 348 26.84 -6.18 -0.23
C THR A 348 26.86 -4.87 0.56
N ASN A 349 26.34 -4.84 1.79
CA ASN A 349 26.24 -3.65 2.60
C ASN A 349 27.60 -3.26 3.18
N GLN A 350 28.19 -2.17 2.69
CA GLN A 350 29.52 -1.68 3.11
C GLN A 350 29.47 -0.94 4.47
N GLN A 351 28.32 -0.44 4.87
CA GLN A 351 28.13 0.32 6.11
C GLN A 351 26.91 -0.19 6.87
N PRO A 352 27.02 -1.37 7.48
CA PRO A 352 25.90 -1.95 8.20
C PRO A 352 25.53 -1.08 9.41
N THR A 353 24.30 -0.59 9.42
CA THR A 353 23.75 0.23 10.48
C THR A 353 22.56 -0.48 11.12
N LEU A 354 22.43 -0.39 12.43
CA LEU A 354 21.21 -0.87 13.10
C LEU A 354 20.13 0.18 13.01
N ALA A 355 18.95 -0.21 12.56
CA ALA A 355 17.78 0.65 12.54
C ALA A 355 16.59 -0.03 13.20
N GLU A 356 15.71 0.80 13.75
CA GLU A 356 14.43 0.42 14.31
C GLU A 356 13.36 1.30 13.69
N PHE A 357 12.36 0.66 13.08
CA PHE A 357 11.15 1.34 12.63
C PHE A 357 10.07 1.15 13.69
N ARG A 358 9.54 2.25 14.20
CA ARG A 358 8.38 2.27 15.06
C ARG A 358 7.19 2.66 14.20
N LEU A 359 6.27 1.74 14.07
CA LEU A 359 5.03 1.89 13.32
C LEU A 359 3.89 1.77 14.33
N ASP A 360 2.80 2.47 14.10
CA ASP A 360 1.62 2.37 14.96
C ASP A 360 0.92 1.00 14.82
N ALA A 361 -0.11 0.74 15.62
CA ALA A 361 -0.85 -0.51 15.61
C ALA A 361 -1.54 -0.79 14.27
N GLY A 362 -1.85 0.23 13.48
CA GLY A 362 -2.45 0.10 12.15
C GLY A 362 -1.56 -0.61 11.11
N PHE A 363 -0.25 -0.68 11.37
CA PHE A 363 0.70 -1.44 10.53
C PHE A 363 0.87 -2.91 10.98
N GLY A 364 0.38 -3.26 12.17
CA GLY A 364 0.43 -4.62 12.69
C GLY A 364 -0.75 -5.45 12.21
N THR A 365 -0.51 -6.46 11.36
CA THR A 365 -1.47 -7.54 11.15
C THR A 365 -1.20 -8.62 12.17
N TYR A 366 -2.18 -8.92 13.00
CA TYR A 366 -2.18 -10.11 13.86
C TYR A 366 -2.48 -11.34 12.98
N GLU A 367 -1.55 -11.76 12.15
CA GLU A 367 -1.58 -13.04 11.45
C GLU A 367 -0.26 -13.80 11.65
#